data_b758dbf21138a369f0fd6b659b4eeee8
#
_entry.id   b758dbf21138a369f0fd6b659b4eeee8
#
_cell.length_a   1.000
_cell.length_b   1.000
_cell.length_c   1.000
_cell.angle_alpha   90.00
_cell.angle_beta   90.00
_cell.angle_gamma   90.00
#
_symmetry.space_group_name_H-M   'P 1'
#
loop_
_entity.id
_entity.type
_entity.pdbx_description
1 polymer ?
#
loop_
_entity_poly.entity_id
_entity_poly.type
_entity_poly.pdbx_seq_one_letter_code
_entity_poly.pdbx_strand_id
1 'polypeptide(L)'
;EGAEHDYYHGAAKRRIQAIQTYLFSEQKGGYFDFHFPSSQQTNVVSAAMSVPLFVGFADKSQAQTVQNTLRSTLLRAGGIVTTASTTSQQWDSPNGWAPLQLFAVEGLLKYHFNREAVEIMQRFCRTIEAHYASSGVLLEKYNVCEPNIRAGGGEYDVQFGFGWTNGVYIRFQKYLATMIA
;
A
#
# COMPACT_ATOMS: atom_id res chain seq x y z
N GLU A 1 -33.09 11.34 0.50
CA GLU A 1 -31.82 11.11 1.24
C GLU A 1 -31.77 9.74 1.91
N GLY A 2 -32.87 9.24 2.55
CA GLY A 2 -32.89 7.94 3.23
C GLY A 2 -32.71 6.73 2.29
N ALA A 3 -33.44 6.67 1.20
CA ALA A 3 -33.41 5.53 0.28
C ALA A 3 -32.06 5.36 -0.42
N GLU A 4 -31.39 6.46 -0.76
CA GLU A 4 -30.06 6.45 -1.36
C GLU A 4 -28.99 6.01 -0.35
N HIS A 5 -29.06 6.49 0.88
CA HIS A 5 -28.21 6.03 1.99
C HIS A 5 -28.35 4.52 2.20
N ASP A 6 -29.58 3.99 2.26
CA ASP A 6 -29.82 2.56 2.49
C ASP A 6 -29.30 1.70 1.34
N TYR A 7 -29.41 2.19 0.09
CA TYR A 7 -28.86 1.53 -1.09
C TYR A 7 -27.34 1.37 -0.99
N TYR A 8 -26.62 2.49 -0.74
CA TYR A 8 -25.14 2.44 -0.67
C TYR A 8 -24.66 1.68 0.55
N HIS A 9 -25.34 1.80 1.69
CA HIS A 9 -25.03 1.01 2.89
C HIS A 9 -25.20 -0.49 2.65
N GLY A 10 -26.28 -0.89 2.00
CA GLY A 10 -26.51 -2.27 1.59
C GLY A 10 -25.46 -2.78 0.59
N ALA A 11 -25.06 -1.95 -0.38
CA ALA A 11 -24.01 -2.28 -1.34
C ALA A 11 -22.65 -2.46 -0.66
N ALA A 12 -22.30 -1.59 0.28
CA ALA A 12 -21.07 -1.70 1.06
C ALA A 12 -21.02 -3.00 1.88
N LYS A 13 -22.11 -3.34 2.57
CA LYS A 13 -22.21 -4.61 3.33
C LYS A 13 -21.97 -5.84 2.45
N ARG A 14 -22.65 -5.90 1.29
CA ARG A 14 -22.47 -7.03 0.35
C ARG A 14 -21.03 -7.11 -0.16
N ARG A 15 -20.39 -5.98 -0.46
CA ARG A 15 -19.00 -5.94 -0.90
C ARG A 15 -18.02 -6.39 0.19
N ILE A 16 -18.18 -5.92 1.41
CA ILE A 16 -17.37 -6.36 2.56
C ILE A 16 -17.51 -7.88 2.74
N GLN A 17 -18.74 -8.41 2.73
CA GLN A 17 -18.98 -9.85 2.85
C GLN A 17 -18.27 -10.64 1.73
N ALA A 18 -18.35 -10.17 0.48
CA ALA A 18 -17.67 -10.81 -0.65
C ALA A 18 -16.14 -10.78 -0.50
N ILE A 19 -15.57 -9.65 -0.08
CA ILE A 19 -14.13 -9.51 0.17
C ILE A 19 -13.68 -10.48 1.28
N GLN A 20 -14.43 -10.54 2.38
CA GLN A 20 -14.12 -11.47 3.49
C GLN A 20 -14.21 -12.94 3.05
N THR A 21 -15.19 -13.27 2.22
CA THR A 21 -15.42 -14.66 1.78
C THR A 21 -14.40 -15.13 0.75
N TYR A 22 -14.07 -14.28 -0.22
CA TYR A 22 -13.29 -14.70 -1.39
C TYR A 22 -11.84 -14.26 -1.37
N LEU A 23 -11.51 -13.13 -0.71
CA LEU A 23 -10.17 -12.55 -0.82
C LEU A 23 -9.31 -12.80 0.43
N PHE A 24 -9.88 -12.94 1.63
CA PHE A 24 -9.10 -13.17 2.84
C PHE A 24 -8.64 -14.62 2.96
N SER A 25 -7.36 -14.82 3.30
CA SER A 25 -6.78 -16.10 3.67
C SER A 25 -5.79 -15.93 4.79
N GLU A 26 -6.11 -16.48 5.94
CA GLU A 26 -5.21 -16.52 7.09
C GLU A 26 -3.94 -17.33 6.77
N GLN A 27 -4.12 -18.48 6.11
CA GLN A 27 -3.02 -19.35 5.72
C GLN A 27 -2.01 -18.68 4.78
N LYS A 28 -2.49 -17.86 3.84
CA LYS A 28 -1.63 -17.11 2.90
C LYS A 28 -1.11 -15.80 3.48
N GLY A 29 -1.70 -15.32 4.56
CA GLY A 29 -1.24 -14.13 5.27
C GLY A 29 -1.90 -12.81 4.87
N GLY A 30 -3.15 -12.80 4.38
CA GLY A 30 -3.85 -11.55 4.07
C GLY A 30 -4.93 -11.65 3.01
N TYR A 31 -5.12 -10.56 2.28
CA TYR A 31 -6.11 -10.47 1.21
C TYR A 31 -5.42 -10.64 -0.14
N PHE A 32 -5.99 -11.52 -0.99
CA PHE A 32 -5.47 -11.90 -2.31
C PHE A 32 -6.54 -11.75 -3.38
N ASP A 33 -6.12 -11.47 -4.60
CA ASP A 33 -7.03 -11.46 -5.74
C ASP A 33 -7.66 -12.84 -5.96
N PHE A 34 -8.89 -12.84 -6.46
CA PHE A 34 -9.65 -14.06 -6.74
C PHE A 34 -9.87 -14.20 -8.24
N HIS A 35 -9.38 -15.30 -8.80
CA HIS A 35 -9.54 -15.62 -10.21
C HIS A 35 -10.84 -16.39 -10.42
N PHE A 36 -11.87 -15.69 -10.89
CA PHE A 36 -13.21 -16.23 -11.08
C PHE A 36 -13.29 -17.49 -11.95
N PRO A 37 -12.61 -17.56 -13.12
CA PRO A 37 -12.71 -18.74 -13.97
C PRO A 37 -12.24 -20.03 -13.30
N SER A 38 -11.22 -19.98 -12.45
CA SER A 38 -10.73 -21.14 -11.70
C SER A 38 -11.32 -21.26 -10.30
N SER A 39 -12.08 -20.26 -9.84
CA SER A 39 -12.61 -20.16 -8.48
C SER A 39 -11.52 -20.29 -7.40
N GLN A 40 -10.35 -19.70 -7.64
CA GLN A 40 -9.20 -19.77 -6.74
C GLN A 40 -8.61 -18.39 -6.45
N GLN A 41 -8.08 -18.22 -5.25
CA GLN A 41 -7.25 -17.07 -4.93
C GLN A 41 -5.90 -17.16 -5.65
N THR A 42 -5.39 -16.03 -6.11
CA THR A 42 -4.02 -15.94 -6.63
C THR A 42 -2.99 -16.14 -5.52
N ASN A 43 -1.71 -16.23 -5.89
CA ASN A 43 -0.59 -16.33 -4.93
C ASN A 43 0.26 -15.05 -4.90
N VAL A 44 -0.21 -13.97 -5.55
CA VAL A 44 0.54 -12.71 -5.61
C VAL A 44 0.35 -11.96 -4.30
N VAL A 45 1.43 -11.78 -3.55
CA VAL A 45 1.45 -10.93 -2.37
C VAL A 45 1.58 -9.48 -2.82
N SER A 46 0.58 -8.67 -2.55
CA SER A 46 0.46 -7.28 -3.04
C SER A 46 0.16 -6.31 -1.90
N ALA A 47 0.69 -5.09 -1.99
CA ALA A 47 0.39 -4.00 -1.07
C ALA A 47 -1.10 -3.60 -1.06
N ALA A 48 -1.88 -3.99 -2.07
CA ALA A 48 -3.33 -3.82 -2.09
C ALA A 48 -4.04 -4.52 -0.92
N MET A 49 -3.41 -5.52 -0.28
CA MET A 49 -3.92 -6.15 0.94
C MET A 49 -4.10 -5.18 2.12
N SER A 50 -3.50 -3.99 2.06
CA SER A 50 -3.69 -2.94 3.07
C SER A 50 -5.01 -2.17 2.93
N VAL A 51 -5.68 -2.24 1.78
CA VAL A 51 -6.93 -1.50 1.53
C VAL A 51 -8.06 -1.84 2.50
N PRO A 52 -8.32 -3.11 2.89
CA PRO A 52 -9.29 -3.46 3.92
C PRO A 52 -9.02 -2.81 5.27
N LEU A 53 -7.75 -2.64 5.64
CA LEU A 53 -7.35 -1.92 6.85
C LEU A 53 -7.60 -0.41 6.69
N PHE A 54 -7.23 0.16 5.55
CA PHE A 54 -7.46 1.57 5.24
C PHE A 54 -8.95 1.93 5.30
N VAL A 55 -9.82 1.11 4.71
CA VAL A 55 -11.28 1.30 4.78
C VAL A 55 -11.80 1.04 6.20
N GLY A 56 -11.22 0.10 6.95
CA GLY A 56 -11.51 -0.14 8.36
C GLY A 56 -12.56 -1.23 8.60
N PHE A 57 -12.68 -2.21 7.73
CA PHE A 57 -13.60 -3.34 7.92
C PHE A 57 -12.91 -4.67 8.26
N ALA A 58 -11.58 -4.74 8.23
CA ALA A 58 -10.84 -5.89 8.73
C ALA A 58 -11.06 -6.04 10.25
N ASP A 59 -11.13 -7.26 10.76
CA ASP A 59 -11.06 -7.45 12.20
C ASP A 59 -9.60 -7.36 12.71
N LYS A 60 -9.42 -7.42 14.04
CA LYS A 60 -8.09 -7.27 14.65
C LYS A 60 -7.12 -8.39 14.25
N SER A 61 -7.62 -9.63 14.11
CA SER A 61 -6.80 -10.77 13.69
C SER A 61 -6.35 -10.64 12.25
N GLN A 62 -7.27 -10.26 11.36
CA GLN A 62 -6.99 -9.98 9.96
C GLN A 62 -5.99 -8.84 9.80
N ALA A 63 -6.16 -7.76 10.58
CA ALA A 63 -5.24 -6.63 10.56
C ALA A 63 -3.82 -7.03 11.02
N GLN A 64 -3.72 -7.88 12.06
CA GLN A 64 -2.45 -8.42 12.52
C GLN A 64 -1.78 -9.30 11.45
N THR A 65 -2.57 -10.15 10.79
CA THR A 65 -2.08 -11.01 9.71
C THR A 65 -1.54 -10.20 8.54
N VAL A 66 -2.27 -9.17 8.11
CA VAL A 66 -1.82 -8.25 7.04
C VAL A 66 -0.58 -7.48 7.47
N GLN A 67 -0.53 -6.94 8.70
CA GLN A 67 0.63 -6.22 9.22
C GLN A 67 1.89 -7.11 9.19
N ASN A 68 1.78 -8.37 9.62
CA ASN A 68 2.90 -9.32 9.58
C ASN A 68 3.42 -9.53 8.15
N THR A 69 2.53 -9.69 7.18
CA THR A 69 2.89 -9.88 5.77
C THR A 69 3.48 -8.61 5.15
N LEU A 70 2.90 -7.44 5.42
CA LEU A 70 3.47 -6.17 4.98
C LEU A 70 4.91 -6.04 5.45
N ARG A 71 5.18 -6.33 6.74
CA ARG A 71 6.49 -6.22 7.34
C ARG A 71 7.48 -7.25 6.81
N SER A 72 7.10 -8.52 6.74
CA SER A 72 8.01 -9.62 6.40
C SER A 72 8.28 -9.73 4.90
N THR A 73 7.29 -9.39 4.07
CA THR A 73 7.32 -9.68 2.63
C THR A 73 7.40 -8.44 1.76
N LEU A 74 6.76 -7.34 2.14
CA LEU A 74 6.65 -6.16 1.27
C LEU A 74 7.46 -4.95 1.73
N LEU A 75 7.83 -4.84 3.01
CA LEU A 75 8.65 -3.74 3.49
C LEU A 75 10.10 -3.88 3.00
N ARG A 76 10.59 -2.86 2.31
CA ARG A 76 11.94 -2.77 1.73
C ARG A 76 12.69 -1.56 2.29
N ALA A 77 13.92 -1.37 1.84
CA ALA A 77 14.76 -0.26 2.28
C ALA A 77 14.11 1.12 2.10
N GLY A 78 13.39 1.31 1.00
CA GLY A 78 12.75 2.58 0.61
C GLY A 78 11.25 2.67 0.86
N GLY A 79 10.60 1.71 1.50
CA GLY A 79 9.16 1.68 1.74
C GLY A 79 8.51 0.34 1.37
N ILE A 80 7.21 0.33 1.15
CA ILE A 80 6.45 -0.85 0.72
C ILE A 80 6.58 -1.05 -0.80
N VAL A 81 7.04 -2.23 -1.22
CA VAL A 81 7.03 -2.63 -2.63
C VAL A 81 5.62 -3.04 -3.06
N THR A 82 5.28 -2.80 -4.32
CA THR A 82 3.93 -3.03 -4.86
C THR A 82 3.49 -4.48 -4.73
N THR A 83 4.35 -5.41 -5.19
CA THR A 83 4.15 -6.86 -5.05
C THR A 83 5.47 -7.54 -4.67
N ALA A 84 5.37 -8.80 -4.22
CA ALA A 84 6.55 -9.65 -4.02
C ALA A 84 7.09 -10.25 -5.33
N SER A 85 6.38 -10.06 -6.45
CA SER A 85 6.76 -10.56 -7.77
C SER A 85 7.67 -9.56 -8.48
N THR A 86 8.60 -10.08 -9.29
CA THR A 86 9.45 -9.26 -10.16
C THR A 86 9.15 -9.64 -11.61
N THR A 87 8.55 -8.73 -12.33
CA THR A 87 8.27 -8.83 -13.76
C THR A 87 8.77 -7.57 -14.47
N SER A 88 8.46 -7.42 -15.75
CA SER A 88 8.72 -6.17 -16.46
C SER A 88 7.64 -5.10 -16.24
N GLN A 89 6.61 -5.40 -15.44
CA GLN A 89 5.49 -4.50 -15.20
C GLN A 89 5.82 -3.45 -14.14
N GLN A 90 5.25 -2.26 -14.30
CA GLN A 90 5.53 -1.14 -13.39
C GLN A 90 4.86 -1.26 -12.03
N TRP A 91 3.78 -2.06 -11.89
CA TRP A 91 3.07 -2.32 -10.63
C TRP A 91 3.59 -3.56 -9.90
N ASP A 92 4.87 -3.86 -10.07
CA ASP A 92 5.59 -4.97 -9.45
C ASP A 92 6.86 -4.50 -8.73
N SER A 93 7.57 -5.46 -8.08
CA SER A 93 8.92 -5.22 -7.57
C SER A 93 9.85 -4.78 -8.74
N PRO A 94 10.73 -3.78 -8.54
CA PRO A 94 11.11 -3.16 -7.27
C PRO A 94 10.34 -1.87 -6.93
N ASN A 95 9.26 -1.55 -7.65
CA ASN A 95 8.60 -0.26 -7.55
C ASN A 95 7.66 -0.16 -6.35
N GLY A 96 7.70 0.99 -5.68
CA GLY A 96 6.75 1.43 -4.67
C GLY A 96 6.03 2.70 -5.13
N TRP A 97 4.72 2.72 -4.96
CA TRP A 97 3.83 3.79 -5.39
C TRP A 97 3.26 4.53 -4.20
N ALA A 98 3.26 5.86 -4.26
CA ALA A 98 2.81 6.70 -3.16
C ALA A 98 1.41 6.36 -2.62
N PRO A 99 0.38 6.07 -3.46
CA PRO A 99 -0.94 5.67 -2.96
C PRO A 99 -0.91 4.39 -2.10
N LEU A 100 -0.09 3.40 -2.48
CA LEU A 100 0.01 2.15 -1.72
C LEU A 100 0.72 2.34 -0.38
N GLN A 101 1.72 3.23 -0.32
CA GLN A 101 2.32 3.64 0.97
C GLN A 101 1.26 4.28 1.88
N LEU A 102 0.43 5.18 1.31
CA LEU A 102 -0.62 5.85 2.07
C LEU A 102 -1.64 4.85 2.61
N PHE A 103 -2.15 3.94 1.79
CA PHE A 103 -3.11 2.92 2.23
C PHE A 103 -2.53 2.03 3.34
N ALA A 104 -1.26 1.62 3.21
CA ALA A 104 -0.60 0.83 4.24
C ALA A 104 -0.47 1.63 5.55
N VAL A 105 0.03 2.86 5.50
CA VAL A 105 0.23 3.72 6.68
C VAL A 105 -1.09 4.04 7.38
N GLU A 106 -2.08 4.58 6.65
CA GLU A 106 -3.38 4.95 7.23
C GLU A 106 -4.13 3.72 7.76
N GLY A 107 -4.01 2.58 7.06
CA GLY A 107 -4.56 1.32 7.53
C GLY A 107 -3.91 0.87 8.83
N LEU A 108 -2.58 0.84 8.92
CA LEU A 108 -1.85 0.47 10.12
C LEU A 108 -2.17 1.39 11.30
N LEU A 109 -2.21 2.72 11.08
CA LEU A 109 -2.57 3.70 12.12
C LEU A 109 -3.98 3.44 12.69
N LYS A 110 -4.94 3.11 11.83
CA LYS A 110 -6.32 2.81 12.25
C LYS A 110 -6.41 1.62 13.20
N TYR A 111 -5.48 0.65 13.08
CA TYR A 111 -5.40 -0.52 13.96
C TYR A 111 -4.30 -0.40 15.03
N HIS A 112 -3.79 0.81 15.28
CA HIS A 112 -2.79 1.13 16.31
C HIS A 112 -1.41 0.49 16.12
N PHE A 113 -1.05 0.10 14.89
CA PHE A 113 0.31 -0.34 14.53
C PHE A 113 1.21 0.87 14.22
N ASN A 114 1.32 1.78 15.20
CA ASN A 114 1.97 3.09 15.03
C ASN A 114 3.46 2.98 14.66
N ARG A 115 4.17 2.02 15.26
CA ARG A 115 5.60 1.81 15.01
C ARG A 115 5.86 1.42 13.55
N GLU A 116 5.09 0.50 13.03
CA GLU A 116 5.18 0.01 11.66
C GLU A 116 4.81 1.11 10.65
N ALA A 117 3.79 1.89 10.96
CA ALA A 117 3.39 3.04 10.14
C ALA A 117 4.51 4.09 10.08
N VAL A 118 5.11 4.44 11.22
CA VAL A 118 6.25 5.37 11.30
C VAL A 118 7.43 4.85 10.48
N GLU A 119 7.75 3.57 10.58
CA GLU A 119 8.84 2.97 9.82
C GLU A 119 8.65 3.08 8.31
N ILE A 120 7.43 2.81 7.80
CA ILE A 120 7.11 2.97 6.38
C ILE A 120 7.24 4.42 5.95
N MET A 121 6.66 5.36 6.70
CA MET A 121 6.74 6.80 6.41
C MET A 121 8.18 7.28 6.33
N GLN A 122 9.02 6.93 7.32
CA GLN A 122 10.43 7.33 7.35
C GLN A 122 11.23 6.78 6.16
N ARG A 123 11.03 5.51 5.81
CA ARG A 123 11.72 4.88 4.67
C ARG A 123 11.33 5.56 3.36
N PHE A 124 10.03 5.74 3.14
CA PHE A 124 9.55 6.31 1.88
C PHE A 124 9.90 7.80 1.74
N CYS A 125 9.77 8.59 2.80
CA CYS A 125 10.20 10.00 2.78
C CYS A 125 11.69 10.13 2.48
N ARG A 126 12.56 9.34 3.12
CA ARG A 126 14.01 9.35 2.81
C ARG A 126 14.30 9.01 1.35
N THR A 127 13.57 8.06 0.77
CA THR A 127 13.73 7.72 -0.66
C THR A 127 13.37 8.89 -1.57
N ILE A 128 12.26 9.57 -1.28
CA ILE A 128 11.83 10.78 -2.02
C ILE A 128 12.87 11.89 -1.87
N GLU A 129 13.30 12.18 -0.64
CA GLU A 129 14.25 13.26 -0.32
C GLU A 129 15.61 13.05 -0.99
N ALA A 130 16.14 11.82 -0.94
CA ALA A 130 17.41 11.47 -1.57
C ALA A 130 17.35 11.66 -3.10
N HIS A 131 16.25 11.23 -3.72
CA HIS A 131 16.05 11.43 -5.15
C HIS A 131 15.90 12.92 -5.50
N TYR A 132 15.09 13.65 -4.73
CA TYR A 132 14.87 15.08 -4.95
C TYR A 132 16.17 15.88 -4.80
N ALA A 133 16.99 15.58 -3.80
CA ALA A 133 18.28 16.23 -3.58
C ALA A 133 19.25 16.09 -4.78
N SER A 134 19.17 14.97 -5.50
CA SER A 134 20.03 14.70 -6.66
C SER A 134 19.46 15.18 -8.00
N SER A 135 18.13 15.26 -8.14
CA SER A 135 17.46 15.50 -9.42
C SER A 135 16.61 16.78 -9.48
N GLY A 136 16.23 17.34 -8.32
CA GLY A 136 15.31 18.48 -8.22
C GLY A 136 13.85 18.17 -8.58
N VAL A 137 13.48 16.88 -8.78
CA VAL A 137 12.14 16.48 -9.20
C VAL A 137 11.57 15.37 -8.31
N LEU A 138 10.23 15.34 -8.18
CA LEU A 138 9.50 14.25 -7.57
C LEU A 138 8.96 13.33 -8.66
N LEU A 139 9.01 12.02 -8.40
CA LEU A 139 8.59 11.00 -9.36
C LEU A 139 7.23 10.41 -9.02
N GLU A 140 6.62 9.77 -10.01
CA GLU A 140 5.35 9.02 -9.84
C GLU A 140 5.52 7.76 -8.99
N LYS A 141 6.68 7.07 -9.10
CA LYS A 141 7.05 5.83 -8.41
C LYS A 141 8.55 5.81 -8.12
N TYR A 142 8.95 5.01 -7.16
CA TYR A 142 10.34 4.87 -6.72
C TYR A 142 10.75 3.41 -6.66
N ASN A 143 12.03 3.10 -6.93
CA ASN A 143 12.60 1.81 -6.58
C ASN A 143 12.79 1.75 -5.05
N VAL A 144 11.91 1.04 -4.38
CA VAL A 144 11.94 0.93 -2.91
C VAL A 144 12.80 -0.23 -2.41
N CYS A 145 13.20 -1.14 -3.31
CA CYS A 145 14.13 -2.21 -3.00
C CYS A 145 15.57 -1.68 -2.95
N GLU A 146 15.93 -0.87 -3.94
CA GLU A 146 17.24 -0.23 -4.09
C GLU A 146 17.04 1.28 -4.33
N PRO A 147 16.85 2.08 -3.26
CA PRO A 147 16.46 3.50 -3.40
C PRO A 147 17.44 4.39 -4.17
N ASN A 148 18.69 3.95 -4.33
CA ASN A 148 19.72 4.66 -5.12
C ASN A 148 19.60 4.38 -6.63
N ILE A 149 18.77 3.44 -7.04
CA ILE A 149 18.52 3.08 -8.42
C ILE A 149 17.20 3.68 -8.86
N ARG A 150 17.15 4.26 -10.07
CA ARG A 150 15.92 4.82 -10.61
C ARG A 150 14.85 3.71 -10.77
N ALA A 151 13.61 4.05 -10.47
CA ALA A 151 12.46 3.20 -10.78
C ALA A 151 12.36 2.98 -12.30
N GLY A 152 11.78 1.86 -12.69
CA GLY A 152 11.61 1.49 -14.09
C GLY A 152 10.46 0.51 -14.29
N GLY A 153 10.43 -0.09 -15.47
CA GLY A 153 9.40 -1.06 -15.87
C GLY A 153 8.12 -0.40 -16.39
N GLY A 154 7.30 -1.21 -17.05
CA GLY A 154 6.04 -0.76 -17.65
C GLY A 154 6.20 -0.23 -19.07
N GLU A 155 5.13 0.37 -19.56
CA GLU A 155 4.98 0.76 -20.98
C GLU A 155 5.50 2.18 -21.28
N TYR A 156 5.89 2.94 -20.25
CA TYR A 156 6.35 4.32 -20.40
C TYR A 156 7.41 4.69 -19.35
N ASP A 157 8.16 5.75 -19.63
CA ASP A 157 9.16 6.29 -18.71
C ASP A 157 8.53 6.87 -17.44
N VAL A 158 9.29 6.83 -16.34
CA VAL A 158 8.87 7.40 -15.04
C VAL A 158 8.57 8.88 -15.19
N GLN A 159 7.36 9.28 -14.80
CA GLN A 159 6.86 10.64 -14.92
C GLN A 159 7.31 11.52 -13.74
N PHE A 160 7.39 12.84 -13.98
CA PHE A 160 7.80 13.85 -13.02
C PHE A 160 6.62 14.66 -12.50
N GLY A 161 6.79 15.28 -11.32
CA GLY A 161 5.84 16.24 -10.77
C GLY A 161 4.49 15.62 -10.39
N PHE A 162 4.46 14.39 -9.98
CA PHE A 162 3.24 13.64 -9.77
C PHE A 162 2.53 14.05 -8.48
N GLY A 163 1.26 14.48 -8.60
CA GLY A 163 0.48 15.05 -7.50
C GLY A 163 0.29 14.12 -6.31
N TRP A 164 0.13 12.79 -6.52
CA TRP A 164 -0.02 11.85 -5.42
C TRP A 164 1.27 11.71 -4.57
N THR A 165 2.46 11.77 -5.18
CA THR A 165 3.72 11.75 -4.43
C THR A 165 3.84 12.99 -3.56
N ASN A 166 3.52 14.17 -4.12
CA ASN A 166 3.53 15.44 -3.37
C ASN A 166 2.58 15.37 -2.18
N GLY A 167 1.35 14.92 -2.41
CA GLY A 167 0.33 14.83 -1.37
C GLY A 167 0.69 13.85 -0.26
N VAL A 168 1.16 12.66 -0.62
CA VAL A 168 1.56 11.62 0.34
C VAL A 168 2.80 12.05 1.14
N TYR A 169 3.81 12.64 0.49
CA TYR A 169 4.99 13.16 1.17
C TYR A 169 4.62 14.21 2.24
N ILE A 170 3.82 15.21 1.88
CA ILE A 170 3.37 16.25 2.82
C ILE A 170 2.56 15.63 3.97
N ARG A 171 1.69 14.66 3.68
CA ARG A 171 0.90 13.96 4.69
C ARG A 171 1.79 13.21 5.67
N PHE A 172 2.80 12.49 5.17
CA PHE A 172 3.73 11.74 6.02
C PHE A 172 4.61 12.65 6.86
N GLN A 173 5.11 13.75 6.31
CA GLN A 173 5.87 14.75 7.10
C GLN A 173 5.05 15.31 8.26
N LYS A 174 3.76 15.63 8.04
CA LYS A 174 2.87 16.08 9.11
C LYS A 174 2.67 15.01 10.20
N TYR A 175 2.49 13.74 9.82
CA TYR A 175 2.38 12.67 10.80
C TYR A 175 3.67 12.48 11.60
N LEU A 176 4.82 12.42 10.93
CA LEU A 176 6.12 12.25 11.57
C LEU A 176 6.41 13.37 12.56
N ALA A 177 6.08 14.62 12.22
CA ALA A 177 6.24 15.75 13.11
C ALA A 177 5.41 15.66 14.41
N THR A 178 4.25 14.99 14.37
CA THR A 178 3.37 14.83 15.55
C THR A 178 3.59 13.53 16.31
N MET A 179 4.16 12.50 15.69
CA MET A 179 4.33 11.17 16.29
C MET A 179 5.73 10.93 16.86
N ILE A 180 6.72 11.73 16.47
CA ILE A 180 8.13 11.58 16.91
C ILE A 180 8.54 12.73 17.85
N ALA A 181 7.69 13.76 17.96
CA ALA A 181 7.87 14.84 18.96
C ALA A 181 7.52 14.35 20.35
#